data_9954df75d746c08576ec0aea6f20c345
#
_entry.id   9954df75d746c08576ec0aea6f20c345
#
_cell.length_a   1.000
_cell.length_b   1.000
_cell.length_c   1.000
_cell.angle_alpha   90.00
_cell.angle_beta   90.00
_cell.angle_gamma   90.00
#
_symmetry.space_group_name_H-M   'P 1'
#
loop_
_entity.id
_entity.type
_entity.pdbx_description
1 polymer ?
#
loop_
_entity_poly.entity_id
_entity_poly.type
_entity_poly.pdbx_seq_one_letter_code
_entity_poly.pdbx_strand_id
1 'polypeptide(L)'
;MKIKKVLVSQPKPATEKSPYFDLAEKYNLKLEFRPFIKVEGVTVKEFRQEKVNILDHTAIIFTSRTAIDHFFRICGELRVTVPDTMKYFCISEATAFYLQKYIVYRKRKIFYGDKKVDDMTKILLKHKTENFLVPLSDIHKENIPALLDQLHLKYTKAILYKTVASDLSDIQNLKEYDIIAFYTPSGIKSLFQNFPDYGWTYRLLQRNVLL
;
A
#
# COMPACT_ATOMS: atom_id res chain seq x y z
N MET A 1 32.38 16.36 -7.77
CA MET A 1 31.35 16.33 -8.80
C MET A 1 30.16 17.12 -8.27
N LYS A 2 29.66 18.12 -9.01
CA LYS A 2 28.54 18.96 -8.55
C LYS A 2 27.24 18.28 -8.99
N ILE A 3 26.42 17.82 -8.03
CA ILE A 3 25.11 17.21 -8.30
C ILE A 3 24.18 18.29 -8.84
N LYS A 4 23.49 18.01 -9.94
CA LYS A 4 22.57 18.95 -10.59
C LYS A 4 21.20 18.33 -10.88
N LYS A 5 21.13 17.06 -11.29
CA LYS A 5 19.90 16.40 -11.72
C LYS A 5 19.61 15.16 -10.89
N VAL A 6 18.43 15.13 -10.24
CA VAL A 6 18.02 14.04 -9.34
C VAL A 6 16.70 13.46 -9.82
N LEU A 7 16.65 12.14 -10.00
CA LEU A 7 15.43 11.38 -10.28
C LEU A 7 14.88 10.82 -8.96
N VAL A 8 13.65 11.15 -8.65
CA VAL A 8 12.94 10.70 -7.45
C VAL A 8 11.93 9.63 -7.84
N SER A 9 12.08 8.41 -7.29
CA SER A 9 11.27 7.24 -7.66
C SER A 9 9.85 7.25 -7.05
N GLN A 10 9.30 8.45 -6.84
CA GLN A 10 7.96 8.68 -6.29
C GLN A 10 7.16 9.65 -7.17
N PRO A 11 5.83 9.70 -7.00
CA PRO A 11 5.01 10.74 -7.61
C PRO A 11 5.43 12.13 -7.16
N LYS A 12 5.27 13.13 -8.03
CA LYS A 12 5.48 14.53 -7.66
C LYS A 12 4.55 14.89 -6.50
N PRO A 13 5.06 15.55 -5.43
CA PRO A 13 4.21 16.03 -4.35
C PRO A 13 3.08 16.93 -4.84
N ALA A 14 1.88 16.74 -4.29
CA ALA A 14 0.71 17.54 -4.66
C ALA A 14 0.76 18.97 -4.10
N THR A 15 1.61 19.23 -3.10
CA THR A 15 1.75 20.54 -2.46
C THR A 15 3.11 21.14 -2.75
N GLU A 16 3.15 22.45 -2.98
CA GLU A 16 4.40 23.21 -3.18
C GLU A 16 5.25 23.31 -1.91
N LYS A 17 4.66 23.05 -0.73
CA LYS A 17 5.35 23.07 0.57
C LYS A 17 6.06 21.74 0.90
N SER A 18 6.50 21.02 -0.11
CA SER A 18 7.23 19.78 0.10
C SER A 18 8.72 20.06 0.35
N PRO A 19 9.37 19.38 1.33
CA PRO A 19 10.81 19.50 1.58
C PRO A 19 11.69 19.25 0.34
N TYR A 20 11.18 18.57 -0.65
CA TYR A 20 11.91 18.38 -1.92
C TYR A 20 12.17 19.69 -2.64
N PHE A 21 11.21 20.62 -2.65
CA PHE A 21 11.36 21.90 -3.36
C PHE A 21 12.32 22.83 -2.60
N ASP A 22 12.28 22.82 -1.26
CA ASP A 22 13.25 23.56 -0.43
C ASP A 22 14.69 23.07 -0.68
N LEU A 23 14.87 21.74 -0.79
CA LEU A 23 16.18 21.15 -1.12
C LEU A 23 16.61 21.50 -2.54
N ALA A 24 15.70 21.48 -3.50
CA ALA A 24 15.98 21.83 -4.89
C ALA A 24 16.46 23.28 -5.00
N GLU A 25 15.80 24.21 -4.34
CA GLU A 25 16.16 25.63 -4.32
C GLU A 25 17.51 25.82 -3.59
N LYS A 26 17.64 25.31 -2.38
CA LYS A 26 18.86 25.45 -1.54
C LYS A 26 20.13 24.97 -2.23
N TYR A 27 20.05 23.89 -2.98
CA TYR A 27 21.23 23.25 -3.62
C TYR A 27 21.26 23.43 -5.14
N ASN A 28 20.35 24.20 -5.70
CA ASN A 28 20.18 24.45 -7.14
C ASN A 28 20.11 23.12 -7.93
N LEU A 29 19.17 22.22 -7.50
CA LEU A 29 18.96 20.91 -8.09
C LEU A 29 17.75 20.90 -9.02
N LYS A 30 17.86 20.20 -10.14
CA LYS A 30 16.71 19.85 -10.97
C LYS A 30 16.16 18.51 -10.49
N LEU A 31 14.95 18.52 -9.87
CA LEU A 31 14.25 17.31 -9.45
C LEU A 31 13.29 16.86 -10.53
N GLU A 32 13.34 15.57 -10.83
CA GLU A 32 12.40 14.91 -11.71
C GLU A 32 11.72 13.77 -10.94
N PHE A 33 10.39 13.72 -10.96
CA PHE A 33 9.61 12.74 -10.22
C PHE A 33 9.01 11.73 -11.19
N ARG A 34 9.31 10.46 -10.97
CA ARG A 34 8.77 9.37 -11.77
C ARG A 34 8.45 8.17 -10.87
N PRO A 35 7.18 7.78 -10.68
CA PRO A 35 6.86 6.59 -9.89
C PRO A 35 7.44 5.34 -10.54
N PHE A 36 8.29 4.61 -9.83
CA PHE A 36 8.88 3.36 -10.31
C PHE A 36 8.03 2.14 -10.04
N ILE A 37 7.04 2.30 -9.16
CA ILE A 37 6.07 1.27 -8.82
C ILE A 37 4.67 1.86 -8.91
N LYS A 38 3.70 1.00 -9.20
CA LYS A 38 2.27 1.31 -9.15
C LYS A 38 1.54 0.21 -8.40
N VAL A 39 0.35 0.53 -7.91
CA VAL A 39 -0.56 -0.44 -7.30
C VAL A 39 -1.59 -0.84 -8.35
N GLU A 40 -1.70 -2.14 -8.56
CA GLU A 40 -2.71 -2.74 -9.44
C GLU A 40 -3.62 -3.68 -8.66
N GLY A 41 -4.92 -3.63 -8.92
CA GLY A 41 -5.87 -4.58 -8.34
C GLY A 41 -5.70 -5.97 -8.95
N VAL A 42 -5.81 -7.01 -8.13
CA VAL A 42 -5.92 -8.37 -8.66
C VAL A 42 -7.20 -8.51 -9.49
N THR A 43 -7.14 -9.32 -10.55
CA THR A 43 -8.31 -9.63 -11.37
C THR A 43 -9.27 -10.58 -10.62
N VAL A 44 -10.54 -10.63 -11.05
CA VAL A 44 -11.50 -11.61 -10.53
C VAL A 44 -11.01 -13.05 -10.70
N LYS A 45 -10.33 -13.33 -11.81
CA LYS A 45 -9.75 -14.66 -12.09
C LYS A 45 -8.70 -15.03 -11.04
N GLU A 46 -7.78 -14.14 -10.74
CA GLU A 46 -6.75 -14.34 -9.71
C GLU A 46 -7.37 -14.49 -8.32
N PHE A 47 -8.31 -13.61 -7.95
CA PHE A 47 -8.98 -13.68 -6.65
C PHE A 47 -9.73 -15.01 -6.45
N ARG A 48 -10.39 -15.52 -7.48
CA ARG A 48 -11.06 -16.85 -7.41
C ARG A 48 -10.09 -18.00 -7.17
N GLN A 49 -8.82 -17.88 -7.57
CA GLN A 49 -7.81 -18.90 -7.32
C GLN A 49 -7.44 -18.98 -5.82
N GLU A 50 -7.59 -17.89 -5.07
CA GLU A 50 -7.36 -17.88 -3.62
C GLU A 50 -8.45 -18.64 -2.84
N LYS A 51 -9.57 -19.00 -3.48
CA LYS A 51 -10.72 -19.72 -2.87
C LYS A 51 -11.28 -19.01 -1.62
N VAL A 52 -11.15 -17.69 -1.56
CA VAL A 52 -11.71 -16.88 -0.48
C VAL A 52 -13.13 -16.49 -0.82
N ASN A 53 -14.09 -16.90 0.05
CA ASN A 53 -15.47 -16.43 -0.05
C ASN A 53 -15.68 -15.28 0.96
N ILE A 54 -15.99 -14.10 0.45
CA ILE A 54 -16.19 -12.89 1.26
C ILE A 54 -17.35 -13.07 2.24
N LEU A 55 -18.42 -13.78 1.83
CA LEU A 55 -19.63 -13.95 2.62
C LEU A 55 -19.48 -14.95 3.79
N ASP A 56 -18.41 -15.72 3.84
CA ASP A 56 -18.10 -16.61 4.97
C ASP A 56 -17.55 -15.84 6.18
N HIS A 57 -17.33 -14.55 6.03
CA HIS A 57 -16.74 -13.69 7.06
C HIS A 57 -17.80 -12.77 7.66
N THR A 58 -17.65 -12.47 8.95
CA THR A 58 -18.56 -11.58 9.71
C THR A 58 -17.95 -10.22 9.98
N ALA A 59 -16.63 -10.10 9.79
CA ALA A 59 -15.87 -8.88 10.03
C ALA A 59 -14.74 -8.70 9.02
N ILE A 60 -14.37 -7.45 8.75
CA ILE A 60 -13.27 -7.10 7.85
C ILE A 60 -12.29 -6.16 8.58
N ILE A 61 -10.99 -6.41 8.43
CA ILE A 61 -9.95 -5.53 8.98
C ILE A 61 -9.26 -4.78 7.85
N PHE A 62 -9.42 -3.45 7.83
CA PHE A 62 -8.78 -2.59 6.85
C PHE A 62 -7.52 -1.91 7.40
N THR A 63 -6.40 -2.13 6.73
CA THR A 63 -5.09 -1.56 7.07
C THR A 63 -4.76 -0.29 6.30
N SER A 64 -5.53 0.04 5.25
CA SER A 64 -5.31 1.22 4.41
C SER A 64 -6.56 1.59 3.61
N ARG A 65 -6.59 2.82 3.07
CA ARG A 65 -7.61 3.26 2.11
C ARG A 65 -7.57 2.44 0.83
N THR A 66 -6.37 2.09 0.36
CA THR A 66 -6.17 1.24 -0.82
C THR A 66 -6.84 -0.13 -0.64
N ALA A 67 -6.71 -0.74 0.56
CA ALA A 67 -7.38 -2.00 0.86
C ALA A 67 -8.92 -1.87 0.80
N ILE A 68 -9.48 -0.75 1.25
CA ILE A 68 -10.91 -0.45 1.15
C ILE A 68 -11.33 -0.35 -0.33
N ASP A 69 -10.63 0.48 -1.12
CA ASP A 69 -10.96 0.68 -2.54
C ASP A 69 -10.96 -0.65 -3.31
N HIS A 70 -9.92 -1.48 -3.12
CA HIS A 70 -9.81 -2.76 -3.81
C HIS A 70 -10.79 -3.82 -3.29
N PHE A 71 -11.16 -3.79 -2.00
CA PHE A 71 -12.20 -4.66 -1.47
C PHE A 71 -13.56 -4.37 -2.12
N PHE A 72 -14.00 -3.12 -2.15
CA PHE A 72 -15.28 -2.79 -2.76
C PHE A 72 -15.26 -2.92 -4.28
N ARG A 73 -14.11 -2.69 -4.93
CA ARG A 73 -13.95 -3.00 -6.36
C ARG A 73 -14.18 -4.48 -6.64
N ILE A 74 -13.53 -5.39 -5.91
CA ILE A 74 -13.67 -6.84 -6.14
C ILE A 74 -15.09 -7.32 -5.81
N CYS A 75 -15.72 -6.77 -4.76
CA CYS A 75 -17.13 -7.05 -4.46
C CYS A 75 -18.03 -6.66 -5.64
N GLY A 76 -17.83 -5.48 -6.23
CA GLY A 76 -18.58 -5.02 -7.39
C GLY A 76 -18.40 -5.92 -8.62
N GLU A 77 -17.16 -6.27 -8.95
CA GLU A 77 -16.81 -7.13 -10.07
C GLU A 77 -17.37 -8.56 -9.90
N LEU A 78 -17.40 -9.08 -8.67
CA LEU A 78 -17.99 -10.37 -8.32
C LEU A 78 -19.51 -10.31 -8.17
N ARG A 79 -20.11 -9.12 -8.18
CA ARG A 79 -21.52 -8.87 -7.85
C ARG A 79 -21.92 -9.38 -6.46
N VAL A 80 -21.01 -9.26 -5.51
CA VAL A 80 -21.21 -9.62 -4.10
C VAL A 80 -21.72 -8.40 -3.34
N THR A 81 -22.90 -8.51 -2.76
CA THR A 81 -23.44 -7.51 -1.82
C THR A 81 -22.94 -7.83 -0.41
N VAL A 82 -22.20 -6.91 0.17
CA VAL A 82 -21.70 -7.06 1.55
C VAL A 82 -22.89 -6.94 2.51
N PRO A 83 -23.11 -7.93 3.42
CA PRO A 83 -24.25 -7.91 4.32
C PRO A 83 -24.26 -6.71 5.26
N ASP A 84 -25.44 -6.20 5.58
CA ASP A 84 -25.62 -5.13 6.55
C ASP A 84 -25.15 -5.48 7.96
N THR A 85 -24.96 -6.77 8.26
CA THR A 85 -24.42 -7.29 9.53
C THR A 85 -22.89 -7.21 9.61
N MET A 86 -22.21 -7.01 8.47
CA MET A 86 -20.73 -6.95 8.41
C MET A 86 -20.19 -5.88 9.33
N LYS A 87 -19.16 -6.24 10.11
CA LYS A 87 -18.42 -5.34 10.98
C LYS A 87 -17.11 -4.93 10.32
N TYR A 88 -16.67 -3.71 10.59
CA TYR A 88 -15.47 -3.14 10.00
C TYR A 88 -14.49 -2.68 11.08
N PHE A 89 -13.27 -3.15 10.99
CA PHE A 89 -12.18 -2.80 11.90
C PHE A 89 -11.12 -2.04 11.10
N CYS A 90 -10.73 -0.88 11.54
CA CYS A 90 -9.78 -0.01 10.86
C CYS A 90 -8.60 0.33 11.77
N ILE A 91 -7.39 0.36 11.20
CA ILE A 91 -6.18 0.67 12.00
C ILE A 91 -6.15 2.13 12.50
N SER A 92 -6.97 3.01 11.92
CA SER A 92 -7.05 4.42 12.31
C SER A 92 -8.41 5.00 12.00
N GLU A 93 -8.74 6.10 12.70
CA GLU A 93 -9.95 6.87 12.46
C GLU A 93 -10.05 7.36 11.02
N ALA A 94 -8.95 7.85 10.44
CA ALA A 94 -8.92 8.32 9.05
C ALA A 94 -9.26 7.21 8.03
N THR A 95 -8.90 5.96 8.33
CA THR A 95 -9.29 4.79 7.53
C THR A 95 -10.77 4.47 7.73
N ALA A 96 -11.27 4.57 8.96
CA ALA A 96 -12.67 4.34 9.28
C ALA A 96 -13.59 5.37 8.61
N PHE A 97 -13.21 6.66 8.63
CA PHE A 97 -13.97 7.69 7.92
C PHE A 97 -13.97 7.49 6.40
N TYR A 98 -12.90 6.95 5.84
CA TYR A 98 -12.84 6.68 4.40
C TYR A 98 -13.87 5.64 3.92
N LEU A 99 -14.34 4.76 4.81
CA LEU A 99 -15.41 3.81 4.51
C LEU A 99 -16.72 4.47 4.07
N GLN A 100 -16.97 5.73 4.45
CA GLN A 100 -18.18 6.47 4.06
C GLN A 100 -18.32 6.62 2.54
N LYS A 101 -17.22 6.44 1.79
CA LYS A 101 -17.24 6.41 0.33
C LYS A 101 -18.08 5.23 -0.22
N TYR A 102 -18.19 4.15 0.56
CA TYR A 102 -18.78 2.90 0.10
C TYR A 102 -19.99 2.43 0.91
N ILE A 103 -20.07 2.82 2.19
CA ILE A 103 -21.13 2.39 3.11
C ILE A 103 -21.67 3.54 3.94
N VAL A 104 -22.90 3.39 4.43
CA VAL A 104 -23.45 4.29 5.43
C VAL A 104 -22.70 4.09 6.75
N TYR A 105 -22.11 5.15 7.27
CA TYR A 105 -21.34 5.10 8.51
C TYR A 105 -22.25 4.82 9.73
N ARG A 106 -21.98 3.71 10.42
CA ARG A 106 -22.72 3.30 11.62
C ARG A 106 -21.74 2.99 12.74
N LYS A 107 -21.67 3.84 13.78
CA LYS A 107 -20.74 3.70 14.93
C LYS A 107 -20.71 2.30 15.55
N ARG A 108 -21.84 1.60 15.61
CA ARG A 108 -21.96 0.24 16.20
C ARG A 108 -21.33 -0.87 15.34
N LYS A 109 -20.92 -0.57 14.10
CA LYS A 109 -20.35 -1.55 13.16
C LYS A 109 -18.95 -1.22 12.71
N ILE A 110 -18.46 -0.01 13.01
CA ILE A 110 -17.16 0.48 12.59
C ILE A 110 -16.33 0.76 13.84
N PHE A 111 -15.21 0.04 13.95
CA PHE A 111 -14.30 0.09 15.07
C PHE A 111 -12.93 0.52 14.57
N TYR A 112 -12.23 1.35 15.31
CA TYR A 112 -10.88 1.77 14.95
C TYR A 112 -10.00 1.98 16.19
N GLY A 113 -8.70 1.76 16.01
CA GLY A 113 -7.69 2.04 17.02
C GLY A 113 -7.10 3.44 16.85
N ASP A 114 -6.46 3.94 17.90
CA ASP A 114 -5.82 5.26 17.94
C ASP A 114 -4.35 5.17 17.51
N LYS A 115 -4.09 4.45 16.38
CA LYS A 115 -2.77 4.20 15.78
C LYS A 115 -1.83 3.28 16.58
N LYS A 116 -2.24 2.78 17.74
CA LYS A 116 -1.46 1.83 18.55
C LYS A 116 -1.99 0.42 18.38
N VAL A 117 -1.09 -0.56 18.32
CA VAL A 117 -1.44 -1.98 18.24
C VAL A 117 -2.26 -2.42 19.44
N ASP A 118 -1.96 -1.88 20.63
CA ASP A 118 -2.66 -2.21 21.89
C ASP A 118 -4.15 -1.84 21.85
N ASP A 119 -4.50 -0.73 21.18
CA ASP A 119 -5.91 -0.33 21.06
C ASP A 119 -6.69 -1.28 20.18
N MET A 120 -6.06 -1.74 19.08
CA MET A 120 -6.65 -2.78 18.23
C MET A 120 -6.82 -4.10 18.98
N THR A 121 -5.85 -4.48 19.80
CA THR A 121 -5.92 -5.70 20.63
C THR A 121 -7.17 -5.72 21.51
N LYS A 122 -7.42 -4.63 22.25
CA LYS A 122 -8.60 -4.52 23.12
C LYS A 122 -9.93 -4.61 22.36
N ILE A 123 -9.96 -3.99 21.17
CA ILE A 123 -11.15 -4.00 20.30
C ILE A 123 -11.39 -5.40 19.75
N LEU A 124 -10.35 -6.05 19.21
CA LEU A 124 -10.44 -7.39 18.61
C LEU A 124 -10.85 -8.44 19.64
N LEU A 125 -10.33 -8.39 20.87
CA LEU A 125 -10.70 -9.31 21.95
C LEU A 125 -12.17 -9.22 22.34
N LYS A 126 -12.80 -8.04 22.26
CA LYS A 126 -14.25 -7.87 22.49
C LYS A 126 -15.08 -8.52 21.37
N HIS A 127 -14.48 -8.79 20.24
CA HIS A 127 -15.11 -9.36 19.04
C HIS A 127 -14.48 -10.70 18.61
N LYS A 128 -13.98 -11.47 19.58
CA LYS A 128 -13.24 -12.74 19.34
C LYS A 128 -14.04 -13.84 18.63
N THR A 129 -15.36 -13.72 18.59
CA THR A 129 -16.25 -14.68 17.93
C THR A 129 -16.42 -14.40 16.44
N GLU A 130 -15.92 -13.26 15.95
CA GLU A 130 -16.00 -12.91 14.53
C GLU A 130 -15.02 -13.76 13.69
N ASN A 131 -15.41 -13.98 12.43
CA ASN A 131 -14.53 -14.53 11.42
C ASN A 131 -14.01 -13.38 10.56
N PHE A 132 -12.73 -13.04 10.70
CA PHE A 132 -12.14 -11.84 10.10
C PHE A 132 -11.65 -12.12 8.67
N LEU A 133 -11.96 -11.21 7.74
CA LEU A 133 -11.29 -11.08 6.46
C LEU A 133 -10.27 -9.94 6.52
N VAL A 134 -9.05 -10.18 6.05
CA VAL A 134 -7.98 -9.17 6.04
C VAL A 134 -7.55 -8.90 4.61
N PRO A 135 -8.09 -7.83 3.96
CA PRO A 135 -7.66 -7.37 2.66
C PRO A 135 -6.24 -6.81 2.68
N LEU A 136 -5.36 -7.35 1.86
CA LEU A 136 -3.92 -7.05 1.86
C LEU A 136 -3.39 -6.83 0.43
N SER A 137 -2.18 -6.26 0.36
CA SER A 137 -1.32 -6.30 -0.81
C SER A 137 -0.52 -7.61 -0.85
N ASP A 138 -0.01 -7.99 -2.00
CA ASP A 138 1.01 -9.04 -2.15
C ASP A 138 2.25 -8.75 -1.28
N ILE A 139 2.65 -7.47 -1.20
CA ILE A 139 3.72 -7.00 -0.32
C ILE A 139 3.07 -6.24 0.84
N HIS A 140 2.98 -6.86 2.00
CA HIS A 140 2.37 -6.29 3.20
C HIS A 140 3.21 -6.52 4.46
N LYS A 141 2.94 -5.71 5.47
CA LYS A 141 3.51 -5.93 6.82
C LYS A 141 2.66 -6.97 7.55
N GLU A 142 3.31 -7.92 8.21
CA GLU A 142 2.64 -8.98 8.98
C GLU A 142 2.08 -8.52 10.34
N ASN A 143 2.11 -7.22 10.65
CA ASN A 143 1.70 -6.71 11.97
C ASN A 143 0.28 -7.13 12.37
N ILE A 144 -0.70 -7.01 11.46
CA ILE A 144 -2.09 -7.38 11.76
C ILE A 144 -2.27 -8.90 11.73
N PRO A 145 -1.82 -9.66 10.72
CA PRO A 145 -1.84 -11.11 10.76
C PRO A 145 -1.17 -11.69 12.02
N ALA A 146 0.04 -11.24 12.36
CA ALA A 146 0.75 -11.69 13.55
C ALA A 146 -0.01 -11.39 14.86
N LEU A 147 -0.67 -10.22 14.95
CA LEU A 147 -1.53 -9.89 16.08
C LEU A 147 -2.71 -10.86 16.17
N LEU A 148 -3.37 -11.17 15.06
CA LEU A 148 -4.52 -12.09 15.04
C LEU A 148 -4.09 -13.50 15.43
N ASP A 149 -2.92 -13.98 14.98
CA ASP A 149 -2.34 -15.24 15.38
C ASP A 149 -2.04 -15.27 16.89
N GLN A 150 -1.41 -14.22 17.43
CA GLN A 150 -1.11 -14.08 18.86
C GLN A 150 -2.38 -14.10 19.73
N LEU A 151 -3.47 -13.53 19.21
CA LEU A 151 -4.76 -13.49 19.92
C LEU A 151 -5.61 -14.74 19.67
N HIS A 152 -5.12 -15.70 18.88
CA HIS A 152 -5.84 -16.92 18.47
C HIS A 152 -7.21 -16.62 17.83
N LEU A 153 -7.28 -15.56 17.01
CA LEU A 153 -8.49 -15.16 16.30
C LEU A 153 -8.57 -15.79 14.91
N LYS A 154 -9.77 -16.19 14.53
CA LYS A 154 -10.02 -16.78 13.22
C LYS A 154 -10.00 -15.70 12.15
N TYR A 155 -9.13 -15.84 11.14
CA TYR A 155 -9.05 -14.91 10.02
C TYR A 155 -8.61 -15.58 8.73
N THR A 156 -8.88 -14.87 7.62
CA THR A 156 -8.41 -15.22 6.28
C THR A 156 -7.74 -14.00 5.65
N LYS A 157 -6.53 -14.16 5.10
CA LYS A 157 -5.89 -13.15 4.26
C LYS A 157 -6.54 -13.16 2.87
N ALA A 158 -6.74 -11.99 2.28
CA ALA A 158 -7.20 -11.84 0.90
C ALA A 158 -6.30 -10.84 0.17
N ILE A 159 -5.52 -11.31 -0.80
CA ILE A 159 -4.67 -10.43 -1.61
C ILE A 159 -5.53 -9.77 -2.69
N LEU A 160 -5.77 -8.47 -2.55
CA LEU A 160 -6.68 -7.72 -3.42
C LEU A 160 -5.97 -6.77 -4.38
N TYR A 161 -4.69 -6.50 -4.15
CA TYR A 161 -3.87 -5.64 -4.99
C TYR A 161 -2.40 -6.01 -4.89
N LYS A 162 -1.64 -5.59 -5.89
CA LYS A 162 -0.20 -5.91 -6.03
C LYS A 162 0.60 -4.64 -6.24
N THR A 163 1.83 -4.63 -5.75
CA THR A 163 2.82 -3.61 -6.07
C THR A 163 3.65 -4.10 -7.25
N VAL A 164 3.45 -3.49 -8.41
CA VAL A 164 4.12 -3.87 -9.65
C VAL A 164 5.06 -2.78 -10.15
N ALA A 165 6.03 -3.16 -10.98
CA ALA A 165 6.88 -2.20 -11.65
C ALA A 165 6.06 -1.30 -12.57
N SER A 166 6.38 0.00 -12.57
CA SER A 166 5.88 0.92 -13.60
C SER A 166 6.66 0.69 -14.90
N ASP A 167 6.02 1.00 -16.02
CA ASP A 167 6.74 1.14 -17.29
C ASP A 167 7.56 2.44 -17.23
N LEU A 168 8.87 2.32 -17.41
CA LEU A 168 9.84 3.42 -17.42
C LEU A 168 10.47 3.63 -18.79
N SER A 169 9.86 3.14 -19.87
CA SER A 169 10.35 3.25 -21.26
C SER A 169 10.47 4.71 -21.74
N ASP A 170 9.78 5.64 -21.07
CA ASP A 170 9.90 7.07 -21.31
C ASP A 170 11.22 7.68 -20.82
N ILE A 171 11.95 7.00 -19.94
CA ILE A 171 13.28 7.42 -19.49
C ILE A 171 14.33 6.94 -20.48
N GLN A 172 14.70 7.80 -21.44
CA GLN A 172 15.61 7.42 -22.51
C GLN A 172 17.06 7.21 -22.04
N ASN A 173 17.50 7.98 -21.04
CA ASN A 173 18.89 7.92 -20.58
C ASN A 173 19.03 8.18 -19.08
N LEU A 174 19.25 7.11 -18.32
CA LEU A 174 19.48 7.21 -16.87
C LEU A 174 20.79 7.89 -16.51
N LYS A 175 21.80 7.95 -17.41
CA LYS A 175 23.08 8.61 -17.17
C LYS A 175 22.97 10.13 -17.05
N GLU A 176 21.85 10.71 -17.45
CA GLU A 176 21.58 12.13 -17.27
C GLU A 176 21.34 12.52 -15.82
N TYR A 177 21.03 11.56 -14.96
CA TYR A 177 20.79 11.81 -13.55
C TYR A 177 22.04 11.54 -12.73
N ASP A 178 22.43 12.52 -11.93
CA ASP A 178 23.55 12.39 -10.99
C ASP A 178 23.19 11.48 -9.81
N ILE A 179 21.88 11.48 -9.42
CA ILE A 179 21.33 10.68 -8.32
C ILE A 179 19.96 10.12 -8.73
N ILE A 180 19.69 8.86 -8.32
CA ILE A 180 18.34 8.27 -8.32
C ILE A 180 17.99 7.95 -6.86
N ALA A 181 16.93 8.57 -6.34
CA ALA A 181 16.46 8.39 -4.97
C ALA A 181 15.37 7.33 -4.90
N PHE A 182 15.59 6.27 -4.11
CA PHE A 182 14.64 5.19 -3.86
C PHE A 182 14.13 5.23 -2.42
N TYR A 183 12.89 4.76 -2.22
CA TYR A 183 12.22 4.73 -0.93
C TYR A 183 11.76 3.32 -0.55
N THR A 184 11.80 2.38 -1.49
CA THR A 184 11.38 1.00 -1.27
C THR A 184 12.25 0.03 -2.07
N PRO A 185 12.46 -1.21 -1.57
CA PRO A 185 13.12 -2.27 -2.34
C PRO A 185 12.42 -2.57 -3.67
N SER A 186 11.08 -2.43 -3.72
CA SER A 186 10.30 -2.63 -4.94
C SER A 186 10.63 -1.61 -6.02
N GLY A 187 10.94 -0.36 -5.65
CA GLY A 187 11.39 0.66 -6.59
C GLY A 187 12.73 0.29 -7.24
N ILE A 188 13.66 -0.26 -6.47
CA ILE A 188 14.96 -0.75 -6.98
C ILE A 188 14.73 -1.94 -7.92
N LYS A 189 13.87 -2.90 -7.54
CA LYS A 189 13.52 -4.03 -8.42
C LYS A 189 12.93 -3.57 -9.75
N SER A 190 12.04 -2.57 -9.70
CA SER A 190 11.46 -1.96 -10.90
C SER A 190 12.52 -1.37 -11.83
N LEU A 191 13.53 -0.68 -11.26
CA LEU A 191 14.64 -0.16 -12.05
C LEU A 191 15.35 -1.27 -12.83
N PHE A 192 15.74 -2.36 -12.15
CA PHE A 192 16.42 -3.49 -12.79
C PHE A 192 15.55 -4.21 -13.82
N GLN A 193 14.25 -4.29 -13.63
CA GLN A 193 13.33 -4.88 -14.59
C GLN A 193 13.21 -4.04 -15.86
N ASN A 194 13.20 -2.71 -15.75
CA ASN A 194 13.08 -1.82 -16.89
C ASN A 194 14.42 -1.60 -17.62
N PHE A 195 15.55 -1.76 -16.92
CA PHE A 195 16.90 -1.50 -17.45
C PHE A 195 17.87 -2.64 -17.11
N PRO A 196 17.63 -3.87 -17.60
CA PRO A 196 18.44 -5.05 -17.25
C PRO A 196 19.89 -4.93 -17.69
N ASP A 197 20.14 -4.30 -18.84
CA ASP A 197 21.47 -4.22 -19.48
C ASP A 197 22.27 -2.99 -19.09
N TYR A 198 21.81 -2.22 -18.09
CA TYR A 198 22.42 -0.92 -17.78
C TYR A 198 23.79 -0.98 -17.11
N GLY A 199 24.33 -2.16 -16.80
CA GLY A 199 25.68 -2.32 -16.25
C GLY A 199 25.83 -1.64 -14.88
N TRP A 200 24.88 -1.89 -13.96
CA TRP A 200 24.89 -1.33 -12.61
C TRP A 200 26.15 -1.75 -11.85
N THR A 201 27.04 -0.80 -11.56
CA THR A 201 28.16 -1.03 -10.64
C THR A 201 27.72 -0.76 -9.21
N TYR A 202 28.15 -1.59 -8.26
CA TYR A 202 27.85 -1.50 -6.81
C TYR A 202 28.07 -0.11 -6.19
N ARG A 203 28.88 0.74 -6.82
CA ARG A 203 29.15 2.11 -6.36
C ARG A 203 27.94 3.04 -6.40
N LEU A 204 26.96 2.79 -7.26
CA LEU A 204 25.71 3.58 -7.34
C LEU A 204 24.74 3.23 -6.21
N LEU A 205 24.67 1.97 -5.80
CA LEU A 205 23.76 1.50 -4.76
C LEU A 205 24.17 1.88 -3.35
N GLN A 206 25.48 1.98 -3.06
CA GLN A 206 25.94 2.28 -1.70
C GLN A 206 25.92 3.77 -1.33
N ARG A 207 25.89 4.69 -2.29
CA ARG A 207 25.90 6.13 -2.01
C ARG A 207 24.53 6.77 -1.87
N ASN A 208 23.45 6.13 -2.30
CA ASN A 208 22.17 6.79 -2.54
C ASN A 208 20.95 6.10 -1.92
N VAL A 209 21.11 5.16 -1.00
CA VAL A 209 20.01 4.67 -0.15
C VAL A 209 20.04 5.47 1.15
N LEU A 210 19.37 6.61 1.15
CA LEU A 210 18.93 7.27 2.38
C LEU A 210 17.64 6.53 2.82
N LEU A 211 17.79 5.67 3.81
CA LEU A 211 16.70 5.09 4.58
C LEU A 211 16.10 6.13 5.52
#